data_16d1861c16ca3516472b9e5fcb9a51ba
#
_entry.id   16d1861c16ca3516472b9e5fcb9a51ba
#
_cell.length_a   1.000
_cell.length_b   1.000
_cell.length_c   1.000
_cell.angle_alpha   90.00
_cell.angle_beta   90.00
_cell.angle_gamma   90.00
#
_symmetry.space_group_name_H-M   'P 1'
#
loop_
_entity.id
_entity.type
_entity.pdbx_description
1 polymer ?
#
loop_
_entity_poly.entity_id
_entity_poly.type
_entity_poly.pdbx_seq_one_letter_code
_entity_poly.pdbx_strand_id
1 'polypeptide(L)'
;MGFLKRAGCTVAGFALCLGSTLAMAEVVVVVAAASPVQALTRNQVADIFLGKSNRFPSGKQAIPIDQTEGSATRDEFYTVFTGKSAAQLKAHWSKIIFTGRGQPPEAVANGAEVKKRIAGNPDSIGYIEAREVDASVRALPVDPQ
;
A
#
# COMPACT_ATOMS: atom_id res chain seq x y z
N MET A 1 44.73 33.45 55.56
CA MET A 1 44.99 33.34 54.14
C MET A 1 44.10 32.19 53.60
N GLY A 2 42.98 32.53 53.09
CA GLY A 2 42.06 31.54 52.55
C GLY A 2 42.15 31.48 51.02
N PHE A 3 42.50 30.33 50.52
CA PHE A 3 42.38 30.05 49.09
C PHE A 3 40.98 29.47 48.79
N LEU A 4 40.12 30.27 48.21
CA LEU A 4 38.86 29.84 47.70
C LEU A 4 39.07 29.20 46.32
N LYS A 5 39.02 27.89 46.26
CA LYS A 5 38.91 27.17 44.99
C LYS A 5 37.45 27.20 44.51
N ARG A 6 37.20 27.97 43.49
CA ARG A 6 35.92 27.92 42.75
C ARG A 6 35.96 26.68 41.88
N ALA A 7 35.12 25.72 42.21
CA ALA A 7 34.83 24.62 41.34
C ALA A 7 33.77 25.06 40.29
N GLY A 8 34.19 25.15 39.07
CA GLY A 8 33.32 25.41 37.95
C GLY A 8 32.55 24.14 37.59
N CYS A 9 31.24 24.15 37.80
CA CYS A 9 30.36 23.14 37.25
C CYS A 9 30.10 23.43 35.78
N THR A 10 30.73 22.68 34.90
CA THR A 10 30.41 22.66 33.48
C THR A 10 29.20 21.74 33.32
N VAL A 11 28.02 22.36 33.13
CA VAL A 11 26.83 21.61 32.73
C VAL A 11 26.96 21.37 31.24
N ALA A 12 27.33 20.14 30.86
CA ALA A 12 27.28 19.66 29.50
C ALA A 12 25.79 19.42 29.17
N GLY A 13 25.21 20.37 28.44
CA GLY A 13 23.87 20.19 27.87
C GLY A 13 23.89 19.11 26.79
N PHE A 14 23.36 17.96 27.13
CA PHE A 14 23.11 16.89 26.16
C PHE A 14 21.86 17.29 25.39
N ALA A 15 22.03 17.89 24.20
CA ALA A 15 20.95 18.13 23.29
C ALA A 15 20.51 16.79 22.69
N LEU A 16 19.41 16.26 23.21
CA LEU A 16 18.75 15.10 22.64
C LEU A 16 18.08 15.54 21.34
N CYS A 17 18.76 15.35 20.20
CA CYS A 17 18.15 15.46 18.90
C CYS A 17 17.18 14.29 18.75
N LEU A 18 15.91 14.53 19.08
CA LEU A 18 14.80 13.67 18.67
C LEU A 18 14.71 13.77 17.14
N GLY A 19 15.43 12.89 16.45
CA GLY A 19 15.24 12.68 15.04
C GLY A 19 13.82 12.11 14.86
N SER A 20 12.90 12.97 14.46
CA SER A 20 11.59 12.51 13.97
C SER A 20 11.84 11.73 12.69
N THR A 21 11.96 10.42 12.81
CA THR A 21 11.86 9.54 11.65
C THR A 21 10.43 9.66 11.16
N LEU A 22 10.26 10.38 10.05
CA LEU A 22 9.01 10.34 9.30
C LEU A 22 8.85 8.90 8.84
N ALA A 23 8.05 8.11 9.58
CA ALA A 23 7.65 6.79 9.15
C ALA A 23 6.82 6.99 7.87
N MET A 24 7.39 6.63 6.71
CA MET A 24 6.63 6.57 5.47
C MET A 24 5.55 5.51 5.66
N ALA A 25 4.29 5.87 5.35
CA ALA A 25 3.18 4.95 5.44
C ALA A 25 3.44 3.77 4.50
N GLU A 26 3.59 2.58 5.06
CA GLU A 26 3.78 1.36 4.30
C GLU A 26 2.45 0.92 3.69
N VAL A 27 2.44 0.68 2.38
CA VAL A 27 1.28 0.15 1.67
C VAL A 27 1.39 -1.36 1.61
N VAL A 28 0.33 -2.04 2.01
CA VAL A 28 0.23 -3.50 1.97
C VAL A 28 -0.94 -3.94 1.11
N VAL A 29 -0.79 -5.08 0.45
CA VAL A 29 -1.87 -5.76 -0.27
C VAL A 29 -2.72 -6.52 0.74
N VAL A 30 -4.04 -6.44 0.60
CA VAL A 30 -4.99 -7.10 1.50
C VAL A 30 -6.02 -7.92 0.73
N VAL A 31 -6.45 -8.99 1.36
CA VAL A 31 -7.56 -9.85 0.94
C VAL A 31 -8.52 -10.02 2.11
N ALA A 32 -9.72 -10.56 1.84
CA ALA A 32 -10.65 -10.90 2.91
C ALA A 32 -10.01 -11.87 3.91
N ALA A 33 -10.38 -11.77 5.17
CA ALA A 33 -9.88 -12.67 6.22
C ALA A 33 -10.16 -14.16 5.87
N ALA A 34 -11.26 -14.44 5.20
CA ALA A 34 -11.66 -15.78 4.76
C ALA A 34 -11.11 -16.17 3.37
N SER A 35 -10.33 -15.32 2.71
CA SER A 35 -9.77 -15.61 1.40
C SER A 35 -8.81 -16.81 1.46
N PRO A 36 -8.89 -17.75 0.49
CA PRO A 36 -7.96 -18.87 0.42
C PRO A 36 -6.57 -18.49 -0.16
N VAL A 37 -6.40 -17.26 -0.65
CA VAL A 37 -5.13 -16.80 -1.21
C VAL A 37 -4.10 -16.69 -0.11
N GLN A 38 -2.96 -17.40 -0.24
CA GLN A 38 -1.91 -17.43 0.77
C GLN A 38 -0.80 -16.41 0.52
N ALA A 39 -0.38 -16.26 -0.73
CA ALA A 39 0.67 -15.33 -1.14
C ALA A 39 0.56 -15.05 -2.64
N LEU A 40 1.12 -13.93 -3.06
CA LEU A 40 1.29 -13.57 -4.47
C LEU A 40 2.70 -13.05 -4.70
N THR A 41 3.18 -13.13 -5.94
CA THR A 41 4.37 -12.39 -6.34
C THR A 41 4.01 -10.94 -6.68
N ARG A 42 5.00 -10.05 -6.68
CA ARG A 42 4.82 -8.66 -7.10
C ARG A 42 4.24 -8.58 -8.52
N ASN A 43 4.73 -9.41 -9.43
CA ASN A 43 4.24 -9.46 -10.81
C ASN A 43 2.78 -9.89 -10.89
N GLN A 44 2.36 -10.86 -10.09
CA GLN A 44 0.96 -11.30 -10.03
C GLN A 44 0.03 -10.19 -9.52
N VAL A 45 0.45 -9.45 -8.50
CA VAL A 45 -0.27 -8.27 -8.02
C VAL A 45 -0.37 -7.20 -9.12
N ALA A 46 0.75 -6.88 -9.75
CA ALA A 46 0.80 -5.91 -10.85
C ALA A 46 -0.13 -6.31 -12.01
N ASP A 47 -0.11 -7.55 -12.42
CA ASP A 47 -0.93 -8.06 -13.52
C ASP A 47 -2.44 -7.95 -13.22
N ILE A 48 -2.84 -8.22 -11.98
CA ILE A 48 -4.23 -8.08 -11.56
C ILE A 48 -4.66 -6.61 -11.60
N PHE A 49 -3.89 -5.71 -11.02
CA PHE A 49 -4.23 -4.29 -10.95
C PHE A 49 -4.07 -3.54 -12.27
N LEU A 50 -3.26 -4.05 -13.19
CA LEU A 50 -3.09 -3.49 -14.54
C LEU A 50 -4.03 -4.10 -15.58
N GLY A 51 -4.90 -5.03 -15.19
CA GLY A 51 -5.87 -5.67 -16.07
C GLY A 51 -5.29 -6.72 -17.00
N LYS A 52 -4.06 -7.16 -16.78
CA LYS A 52 -3.43 -8.24 -17.55
C LYS A 52 -3.93 -9.63 -17.14
N SER A 53 -4.38 -9.78 -15.91
CA SER A 53 -5.00 -10.98 -15.37
C SER A 53 -6.23 -10.62 -14.53
N ASN A 54 -7.27 -11.42 -14.64
CA ASN A 54 -8.45 -11.31 -13.79
C ASN A 54 -8.63 -12.53 -12.87
N ARG A 55 -7.55 -13.28 -12.66
CA ARG A 55 -7.55 -14.50 -11.85
C ARG A 55 -6.35 -14.55 -10.93
N PHE A 56 -6.58 -15.18 -9.77
CA PHE A 56 -5.50 -15.64 -8.89
C PHE A 56 -4.78 -16.85 -9.50
N PRO A 57 -3.56 -17.20 -9.02
CA PRO A 57 -2.85 -18.40 -9.47
C PRO A 57 -3.66 -19.69 -9.30
N SER A 58 -4.58 -19.73 -8.33
CA SER A 58 -5.51 -20.84 -8.11
C SER A 58 -6.56 -21.03 -9.21
N GLY A 59 -6.67 -20.07 -10.13
CA GLY A 59 -7.72 -20.02 -11.16
C GLY A 59 -9.00 -19.33 -10.74
N LYS A 60 -9.16 -18.99 -9.46
CA LYS A 60 -10.32 -18.21 -8.98
C LYS A 60 -10.26 -16.77 -9.47
N GLN A 61 -11.42 -16.16 -9.65
CA GLN A 61 -11.55 -14.77 -10.05
C GLN A 61 -10.85 -13.85 -9.03
N ALA A 62 -10.17 -12.84 -9.54
CA ALA A 62 -9.57 -11.78 -8.76
C ALA A 62 -10.25 -10.45 -9.11
N ILE A 63 -10.83 -9.79 -8.11
CA ILE A 63 -11.53 -8.51 -8.26
C ILE A 63 -10.70 -7.44 -7.56
N PRO A 64 -9.89 -6.66 -8.31
CA PRO A 64 -9.10 -5.58 -7.70
C PRO A 64 -10.00 -4.42 -7.29
N ILE A 65 -9.75 -3.90 -6.10
CA ILE A 65 -10.37 -2.67 -5.58
C ILE A 65 -9.28 -1.61 -5.47
N ASP A 66 -9.45 -0.54 -6.22
CA ASP A 66 -8.51 0.58 -6.30
C ASP A 66 -8.97 1.74 -5.41
N GLN A 67 -8.11 2.73 -5.25
CA GLN A 67 -8.46 4.00 -4.64
C GLN A 67 -8.52 5.09 -5.71
N THR A 68 -9.25 6.15 -5.43
CA THR A 68 -9.45 7.24 -6.38
C THR A 68 -8.16 7.96 -6.74
N GLU A 69 -8.10 8.48 -7.95
CA GLU A 69 -7.00 9.31 -8.44
C GLU A 69 -6.73 10.48 -7.47
N GLY A 70 -5.46 10.76 -7.22
CA GLY A 70 -5.03 11.77 -6.24
C GLY A 70 -4.74 11.21 -4.84
N SER A 71 -5.10 9.95 -4.54
CA SER A 71 -4.72 9.29 -3.30
C SER A 71 -3.21 9.05 -3.25
N ALA A 72 -2.53 9.52 -2.19
CA ALA A 72 -1.11 9.26 -1.99
C ALA A 72 -0.82 7.77 -1.83
N THR A 73 -1.70 7.03 -1.16
CA THR A 73 -1.60 5.57 -1.01
C THR A 73 -1.67 4.87 -2.36
N ARG A 74 -2.53 5.33 -3.26
CA ARG A 74 -2.63 4.82 -4.63
C ARG A 74 -1.34 5.05 -5.41
N ASP A 75 -0.80 6.25 -5.37
CA ASP A 75 0.43 6.59 -6.09
C ASP A 75 1.62 5.75 -5.60
N GLU A 76 1.73 5.56 -4.30
CA GLU A 76 2.75 4.71 -3.70
C GLU A 76 2.58 3.24 -4.10
N PHE A 77 1.36 2.72 -4.04
CA PHE A 77 1.06 1.35 -4.44
C PHE A 77 1.52 1.07 -5.87
N TYR A 78 1.08 1.88 -6.83
CA TYR A 78 1.45 1.66 -8.23
C TYR A 78 2.94 1.85 -8.49
N THR A 79 3.58 2.79 -7.83
CA THR A 79 5.03 2.98 -7.92
C THR A 79 5.78 1.75 -7.41
N VAL A 80 5.42 1.24 -6.24
CA VAL A 80 6.10 0.10 -5.60
C VAL A 80 5.85 -1.21 -6.35
N PHE A 81 4.60 -1.48 -6.70
CA PHE A 81 4.21 -2.77 -7.27
C PHE A 81 4.28 -2.84 -8.78
N THR A 82 4.13 -1.73 -9.49
CA THR A 82 4.10 -1.71 -10.96
C THR A 82 5.18 -0.85 -11.61
N GLY A 83 5.86 -0.01 -10.85
CA GLY A 83 6.84 0.95 -11.36
C GLY A 83 6.22 2.10 -12.16
N LYS A 84 4.91 2.28 -12.13
CA LYS A 84 4.20 3.31 -12.90
C LYS A 84 3.87 4.53 -12.03
N SER A 85 4.13 5.72 -12.58
CA SER A 85 3.62 6.97 -12.04
C SER A 85 2.12 7.12 -12.31
N ALA A 86 1.47 8.08 -11.64
CA ALA A 86 0.05 8.38 -11.90
C ALA A 86 -0.21 8.72 -13.38
N ALA A 87 0.67 9.47 -14.02
CA ALA A 87 0.55 9.82 -15.43
C ALA A 87 0.69 8.60 -16.35
N GLN A 88 1.66 7.73 -16.07
CA GLN A 88 1.86 6.48 -16.83
C GLN A 88 0.68 5.53 -16.66
N LEU A 89 0.12 5.44 -15.47
CA LEU A 89 -1.05 4.63 -15.19
C LEU A 89 -2.28 5.15 -15.95
N LYS A 90 -2.49 6.46 -15.96
CA LYS A 90 -3.56 7.08 -16.74
C LYS A 90 -3.43 6.79 -18.23
N ALA A 91 -2.23 6.89 -18.78
CA ALA A 91 -1.95 6.53 -20.18
C ALA A 91 -2.21 5.05 -20.46
N HIS A 92 -1.84 4.17 -19.55
CA HIS A 92 -2.09 2.72 -19.64
C HIS A 92 -3.58 2.42 -19.76
N TRP A 93 -4.41 2.97 -18.88
CA TRP A 93 -5.85 2.75 -18.91
C TRP A 93 -6.53 3.42 -20.11
N SER A 94 -6.10 4.61 -20.48
CA SER A 94 -6.64 5.29 -21.68
C SER A 94 -6.46 4.43 -22.91
N LYS A 95 -5.31 3.78 -23.08
CA LYS A 95 -5.05 2.87 -24.19
C LYS A 95 -5.96 1.64 -24.15
N ILE A 96 -6.14 1.03 -23.00
CA ILE A 96 -6.96 -0.17 -22.82
C ILE A 96 -8.44 0.15 -23.09
N ILE A 97 -8.95 1.24 -22.54
CA ILE A 97 -10.33 1.70 -22.76
C ILE A 97 -10.57 2.02 -24.23
N PHE A 98 -9.65 2.75 -24.86
CA PHE A 98 -9.76 3.15 -26.26
C PHE A 98 -9.80 1.94 -27.20
N THR A 99 -9.06 0.88 -26.90
CA THR A 99 -9.03 -0.36 -27.69
C THR A 99 -10.14 -1.36 -27.33
N GLY A 100 -10.98 -1.04 -26.33
CA GLY A 100 -12.05 -1.91 -25.87
C GLY A 100 -11.61 -3.19 -25.17
N ARG A 101 -10.36 -3.25 -24.69
CA ARG A 101 -9.76 -4.47 -24.10
C ARG A 101 -10.12 -4.69 -22.65
N GLY A 102 -10.67 -3.71 -21.96
CA GLY A 102 -11.00 -3.82 -20.55
C GLY A 102 -11.39 -2.50 -19.91
N GLN A 103 -11.56 -2.57 -18.60
CA GLN A 103 -11.94 -1.47 -17.74
C GLN A 103 -10.95 -1.39 -16.57
N PRO A 104 -10.67 -0.18 -16.04
CA PRO A 104 -9.89 -0.06 -14.81
C PRO A 104 -10.64 -0.70 -13.63
N PRO A 105 -9.92 -1.06 -12.55
CA PRO A 105 -10.55 -1.53 -11.32
C PRO A 105 -11.55 -0.51 -10.77
N GLU A 106 -12.54 -1.00 -10.03
CA GLU A 106 -13.43 -0.13 -9.26
C GLU A 106 -12.61 0.66 -8.24
N ALA A 107 -12.77 1.98 -8.23
CA ALA A 107 -12.08 2.87 -7.30
C ALA A 107 -13.02 3.32 -6.19
N VAL A 108 -12.52 3.28 -4.94
CA VAL A 108 -13.22 3.76 -3.76
C VAL A 108 -12.44 4.90 -3.09
N ALA A 109 -13.09 5.64 -2.20
CA ALA A 109 -12.57 6.90 -1.70
C ALA A 109 -11.30 6.79 -0.83
N ASN A 110 -11.18 5.71 -0.03
CA ASN A 110 -10.11 5.56 0.96
C ASN A 110 -9.96 4.10 1.41
N GLY A 111 -8.98 3.85 2.29
CA GLY A 111 -8.71 2.51 2.82
C GLY A 111 -9.85 1.90 3.62
N ALA A 112 -10.66 2.70 4.31
CA ALA A 112 -11.83 2.20 5.03
C ALA A 112 -12.87 1.59 4.06
N GLU A 113 -13.10 2.24 2.93
CA GLU A 113 -13.99 1.73 1.88
C GLU A 113 -13.39 0.49 1.19
N VAL A 114 -12.08 0.45 0.99
CA VAL A 114 -11.39 -0.75 0.49
C VAL A 114 -11.65 -1.93 1.41
N LYS A 115 -11.45 -1.79 2.72
CA LYS A 115 -11.69 -2.85 3.70
C LYS A 115 -13.13 -3.35 3.65
N LYS A 116 -14.08 -2.42 3.56
CA LYS A 116 -15.50 -2.74 3.51
C LYS A 116 -15.85 -3.58 2.28
N ARG A 117 -15.32 -3.23 1.12
CA ARG A 117 -15.52 -3.99 -0.12
C ARG A 117 -14.89 -5.37 -0.06
N ILE A 118 -13.67 -5.46 0.45
CA ILE A 118 -12.93 -6.72 0.56
C ILE A 118 -13.58 -7.66 1.58
N ALA A 119 -14.00 -7.16 2.73
CA ALA A 119 -14.67 -7.97 3.75
C ALA A 119 -15.97 -8.60 3.25
N GLY A 120 -16.65 -7.96 2.31
CA GLY A 120 -17.90 -8.45 1.70
C GLY A 120 -17.71 -9.44 0.55
N ASN A 121 -16.48 -9.64 0.06
CA ASN A 121 -16.24 -10.54 -1.07
C ASN A 121 -14.83 -11.18 -1.01
N PRO A 122 -14.74 -12.49 -0.78
CA PRO A 122 -13.46 -13.21 -0.68
C PRO A 122 -12.65 -13.27 -1.98
N ASP A 123 -13.24 -12.93 -3.13
CA ASP A 123 -12.54 -12.84 -4.41
C ASP A 123 -11.87 -11.48 -4.64
N SER A 124 -12.10 -10.52 -3.75
CA SER A 124 -11.54 -9.19 -3.84
C SER A 124 -10.10 -9.13 -3.34
N ILE A 125 -9.34 -8.22 -3.95
CA ILE A 125 -7.99 -7.85 -3.54
C ILE A 125 -7.87 -6.34 -3.59
N GLY A 126 -7.18 -5.75 -2.61
CA GLY A 126 -6.97 -4.32 -2.54
C GLY A 126 -5.65 -3.99 -1.87
N TYR A 127 -5.47 -2.73 -1.58
CA TYR A 127 -4.31 -2.24 -0.84
C TYR A 127 -4.73 -1.12 0.11
N ILE A 128 -4.08 -1.06 1.26
CA ILE A 128 -4.28 -0.06 2.29
C ILE A 128 -2.95 0.25 2.97
N GLU A 129 -2.91 1.26 3.81
CA GLU A 129 -1.78 1.46 4.69
C GLU A 129 -1.72 0.35 5.75
N ALA A 130 -0.52 -0.12 6.09
CA ALA A 130 -0.32 -1.22 7.04
C ALA A 130 -1.03 -0.98 8.39
N ARG A 131 -1.06 0.27 8.87
CA ARG A 131 -1.74 0.67 10.11
C ARG A 131 -3.27 0.50 10.08
N GLU A 132 -3.86 0.41 8.91
CA GLU A 132 -5.31 0.26 8.72
C GLU A 132 -5.76 -1.21 8.75
N VAL A 133 -4.82 -2.17 8.73
CA VAL A 133 -5.15 -3.60 8.78
C VAL A 133 -5.82 -3.94 10.11
N ASP A 134 -6.96 -4.61 10.03
CA ASP A 134 -7.73 -5.07 11.18
C ASP A 134 -8.24 -6.51 10.94
N ALA A 135 -9.13 -7.00 11.81
CA ALA A 135 -9.64 -8.36 11.73
C ALA A 135 -10.54 -8.64 10.50
N SER A 136 -11.02 -7.60 9.80
CA SER A 136 -11.88 -7.75 8.62
C SER A 136 -11.12 -8.14 7.36
N VAL A 137 -9.82 -7.85 7.32
CA VAL A 137 -8.94 -8.12 6.19
C VAL A 137 -7.63 -8.73 6.66
N ARG A 138 -6.93 -9.38 5.74
CA ARG A 138 -5.64 -9.99 6.02
C ARG A 138 -4.59 -9.42 5.06
N ALA A 139 -3.46 -8.95 5.62
CA ALA A 139 -2.32 -8.56 4.82
C ALA A 139 -1.77 -9.79 4.09
N LEU A 140 -1.61 -9.68 2.78
CA LEU A 140 -1.12 -10.75 1.94
C LEU A 140 0.40 -10.65 1.79
N PRO A 141 1.16 -11.72 2.09
CA PRO A 141 2.57 -11.76 1.77
C PRO A 141 2.80 -11.63 0.26
N VAL A 142 3.65 -10.69 -0.14
CA VAL A 142 4.01 -10.47 -1.54
C VAL A 142 5.49 -10.73 -1.71
N ASP A 143 5.81 -11.72 -2.54
CA ASP A 143 7.18 -12.05 -2.90
C ASP A 143 7.72 -10.96 -3.86
N PRO A 144 8.96 -10.47 -3.65
CA PRO A 144 9.58 -9.44 -4.50
C PRO A 144 9.79 -9.84 -5.97
N GLN A 145 9.70 -11.11 -6.32
CA GLN A 145 9.91 -11.58 -7.70
C GLN A 145 8.72 -11.37 -8.61
#